data_15f5d0fd03d2704078cc3bb616ff7fbe
#
_entry.id   15f5d0fd03d2704078cc3bb616ff7fbe
#
_cell.length_a   1.000
_cell.length_b   1.000
_cell.length_c   1.000
_cell.angle_alpha   90.00
_cell.angle_beta   90.00
_cell.angle_gamma   90.00
#
_symmetry.space_group_name_H-M   'P 1'
#
loop_
_entity.id
_entity.type
_entity.pdbx_description
1 polymer ?
#
loop_
_entity_poly.entity_id
_entity_poly.type
_entity_poly.pdbx_seq_one_letter_code
_entity_poly.pdbx_strand_id
1 'polypeptide(L)'
;AAYLAKHGVPKTPEDLEFHELLGGNDLVNGAPLVLLKDNERVIVPIHSKLRLKDHTAARTAALFDAGISVHAFRYDTMELVRRKLLIHVLPDWEPEPSPVSLLLPIGRKPSSAVEALCDFIAEKWRSNPELVFDHGL
;
A
#
# COMPACT_ATOMS: atom_id res chain seq x y z
N ALA A 1 7.05 -14.39 -7.82
CA ALA A 1 7.20 -14.69 -9.26
C ALA A 1 6.45 -15.97 -9.65
N ALA A 2 6.55 -17.05 -8.86
CA ALA A 2 5.90 -18.31 -9.19
C ALA A 2 4.37 -18.23 -9.12
N TYR A 3 3.81 -17.42 -8.21
CA TYR A 3 2.38 -17.16 -8.15
C TYR A 3 1.84 -16.64 -9.50
N LEU A 4 2.46 -15.59 -10.05
CA LEU A 4 2.01 -14.99 -11.32
C LEU A 4 2.24 -15.92 -12.52
N ALA A 5 3.28 -16.76 -12.50
CA ALA A 5 3.49 -17.77 -13.52
C ALA A 5 2.34 -18.80 -13.57
N LYS A 6 1.76 -19.12 -12.42
CA LYS A 6 0.66 -20.06 -12.28
C LYS A 6 -0.73 -19.44 -12.56
N HIS A 7 -0.94 -18.22 -12.10
CA HIS A 7 -2.26 -17.57 -12.10
C HIS A 7 -2.42 -16.49 -13.19
N GLY A 8 -1.36 -16.18 -13.92
CA GLY A 8 -1.32 -15.06 -14.86
C GLY A 8 -0.93 -13.74 -14.21
N VAL A 9 -0.61 -12.75 -15.04
CA VAL A 9 -0.33 -11.37 -14.61
C VAL A 9 -1.57 -10.55 -14.90
N PRO A 10 -2.19 -9.90 -13.89
CA PRO A 10 -3.35 -9.05 -14.11
C PRO A 10 -2.99 -7.89 -15.06
N LYS A 11 -3.86 -7.60 -16.02
CA LYS A 11 -3.69 -6.53 -17.00
C LYS A 11 -4.61 -5.36 -16.74
N THR A 12 -5.72 -5.60 -16.05
CA THR A 12 -6.69 -4.59 -15.64
C THR A 12 -7.00 -4.71 -14.16
N PRO A 13 -7.52 -3.67 -13.50
CA PRO A 13 -7.96 -3.75 -12.11
C PRO A 13 -8.96 -4.88 -11.85
N GLU A 14 -9.86 -5.14 -12.79
CA GLU A 14 -10.89 -6.17 -12.67
C GLU A 14 -10.28 -7.57 -12.62
N ASP A 15 -9.16 -7.80 -13.29
CA ASP A 15 -8.47 -9.09 -13.24
C ASP A 15 -8.06 -9.47 -11.82
N LEU A 16 -7.88 -8.47 -10.93
CA LEU A 16 -7.52 -8.70 -9.53
C LEU A 16 -8.58 -9.50 -8.76
N GLU A 17 -9.84 -9.50 -9.20
CA GLU A 17 -10.90 -10.30 -8.61
C GLU A 17 -10.60 -11.81 -8.67
N PHE A 18 -9.81 -12.22 -9.66
CA PHE A 18 -9.42 -13.62 -9.85
C PHE A 18 -8.12 -14.00 -9.14
N HIS A 19 -7.54 -13.05 -8.39
CA HIS A 19 -6.30 -13.25 -7.66
C HIS A 19 -6.52 -13.28 -6.14
N GLU A 20 -5.63 -14.01 -5.43
CA GLU A 20 -5.54 -13.91 -3.97
C GLU A 20 -4.88 -12.59 -3.60
N LEU A 21 -5.65 -11.69 -3.01
CA LEU A 21 -5.17 -10.36 -2.58
C LEU A 21 -4.79 -10.40 -1.11
N LEU A 22 -3.57 -10.02 -0.82
CA LEU A 22 -2.98 -10.01 0.52
C LEU A 22 -2.91 -8.57 1.02
N GLY A 23 -3.65 -8.24 2.06
CA GLY A 23 -3.70 -6.88 2.58
C GLY A 23 -3.72 -6.78 4.09
N GLY A 24 -3.52 -5.56 4.59
CA GLY A 24 -3.58 -5.22 6.00
C GLY A 24 -5.02 -5.05 6.53
N ASN A 25 -5.13 -4.36 7.67
CA ASN A 25 -6.38 -4.22 8.43
C ASN A 25 -7.58 -3.72 7.61
N ASP A 26 -7.39 -2.83 6.67
CA ASP A 26 -8.50 -2.26 5.88
C ASP A 26 -9.17 -3.33 5.03
N LEU A 27 -8.39 -4.19 4.41
CA LEU A 27 -8.90 -5.33 3.65
C LEU A 27 -9.49 -6.42 4.54
N VAL A 28 -8.94 -6.59 5.75
CA VAL A 28 -9.50 -7.52 6.74
C VAL A 28 -10.90 -7.09 7.17
N ASN A 29 -11.17 -5.80 7.23
CA ASN A 29 -12.46 -5.22 7.60
C ASN A 29 -13.46 -5.16 6.43
N GLY A 30 -13.08 -5.69 5.26
CA GLY A 30 -13.97 -5.74 4.10
C GLY A 30 -14.01 -4.45 3.28
N ALA A 31 -13.07 -3.52 3.49
CA ALA A 31 -12.94 -2.36 2.62
C ALA A 31 -12.50 -2.83 1.22
N PRO A 32 -13.11 -2.31 0.15
CA PRO A 32 -12.69 -2.63 -1.21
C PRO A 32 -11.33 -2.00 -1.51
N LEU A 33 -10.60 -2.58 -2.44
CA LEU A 33 -9.43 -1.93 -3.02
C LEU A 33 -9.90 -0.88 -4.03
N VAL A 34 -9.51 0.35 -3.82
CA VAL A 34 -9.76 1.43 -4.77
C VAL A 34 -8.47 1.73 -5.51
N LEU A 35 -8.53 1.68 -6.83
CA LEU A 35 -7.42 2.00 -7.73
C LEU A 35 -7.75 3.22 -8.56
N LEU A 36 -6.77 4.09 -8.72
CA LEU A 36 -6.85 5.35 -9.44
C LEU A 36 -5.85 5.33 -10.60
N LYS A 37 -6.28 5.85 -11.75
CA LYS A 37 -5.42 6.14 -12.90
C LYS A 37 -5.99 7.35 -13.62
N ASP A 38 -5.23 8.43 -13.73
CA ASP A 38 -5.69 9.69 -14.30
C ASP A 38 -7.03 10.14 -13.67
N ASN A 39 -8.10 10.18 -14.43
CA ASN A 39 -9.47 10.49 -13.97
C ASN A 39 -10.33 9.23 -13.75
N GLU A 40 -9.76 8.05 -13.87
CA GLU A 40 -10.46 6.79 -13.65
C GLU A 40 -10.35 6.34 -12.21
N ARG A 41 -11.45 5.84 -11.67
CA ARG A 41 -11.54 5.27 -10.32
C ARG A 41 -12.24 3.91 -10.40
N VAL A 42 -11.51 2.87 -10.08
CA VAL A 42 -12.03 1.49 -10.09
C VAL A 42 -12.07 0.93 -8.67
N ILE A 43 -13.19 0.30 -8.35
CA ILE A 43 -13.40 -0.37 -7.06
C ILE A 43 -13.32 -1.87 -7.31
N VAL A 44 -12.31 -2.50 -6.72
CA VAL A 44 -12.11 -3.95 -6.81
C VAL A 44 -12.61 -4.61 -5.54
N PRO A 45 -13.62 -5.49 -5.62
CA PRO A 45 -14.05 -6.26 -4.47
C PRO A 45 -12.93 -7.24 -4.06
N ILE A 46 -12.68 -7.34 -2.75
CA ILE A 46 -11.62 -8.19 -2.25
C ILE A 46 -12.20 -9.48 -1.69
N HIS A 47 -11.80 -10.58 -2.31
CA HIS A 47 -12.04 -11.92 -1.84
C HIS A 47 -10.73 -12.57 -1.45
N SER A 48 -10.31 -12.40 -0.18
CA SER A 48 -9.07 -13.00 0.31
C SER A 48 -9.36 -14.13 1.29
N LYS A 49 -8.73 -15.26 1.07
CA LYS A 49 -8.74 -16.41 2.01
C LYS A 49 -7.77 -16.20 3.16
N LEU A 50 -6.73 -15.41 2.92
CA LEU A 50 -5.68 -15.14 3.90
C LEU A 50 -5.82 -13.71 4.44
N ARG A 51 -6.33 -13.59 5.65
CA ARG A 51 -6.47 -12.31 6.34
C ARG A 51 -5.25 -12.02 7.19
N LEU A 52 -4.53 -10.96 6.86
CA LEU A 52 -3.30 -10.56 7.52
C LEU A 52 -3.51 -9.22 8.23
N LYS A 53 -2.92 -9.08 9.44
CA LYS A 53 -3.15 -7.89 10.27
C LYS A 53 -2.33 -6.68 9.84
N ASP A 54 -1.21 -6.90 9.15
CA ASP A 54 -0.29 -5.83 8.79
C ASP A 54 0.31 -6.02 7.39
N HIS A 55 0.81 -4.92 6.85
CA HIS A 55 1.39 -4.88 5.50
C HIS A 55 2.70 -5.67 5.39
N THR A 56 3.46 -5.80 6.48
CA THR A 56 4.70 -6.58 6.51
C THR A 56 4.42 -8.06 6.35
N ALA A 57 3.39 -8.56 7.03
CA ALA A 57 2.94 -9.94 6.87
C ALA A 57 2.42 -10.20 5.46
N ALA A 58 1.64 -9.26 4.88
CA ALA A 58 1.12 -9.36 3.52
C ALA A 58 2.26 -9.40 2.48
N ARG A 59 3.23 -8.50 2.61
CA ARG A 59 4.43 -8.47 1.75
C ARG A 59 5.25 -9.75 1.89
N THR A 60 5.44 -10.24 3.10
CA THR A 60 6.16 -11.48 3.34
C THR A 60 5.44 -12.67 2.69
N ALA A 61 4.13 -12.77 2.83
CA ALA A 61 3.35 -13.81 2.17
C ALA A 61 3.47 -13.74 0.64
N ALA A 62 3.49 -12.53 0.06
CA ALA A 62 3.71 -12.36 -1.38
C ALA A 62 5.11 -12.82 -1.83
N LEU A 63 6.16 -12.64 -1.01
CA LEU A 63 7.50 -13.17 -1.28
C LEU A 63 7.52 -14.72 -1.33
N PHE A 64 6.62 -15.36 -0.59
CA PHE A 64 6.42 -16.82 -0.61
C PHE A 64 5.30 -17.26 -1.58
N ASP A 65 5.02 -16.45 -2.60
CA ASP A 65 4.07 -16.77 -3.67
C ASP A 65 2.63 -17.07 -3.21
N ALA A 66 2.20 -16.50 -2.07
CA ALA A 66 0.84 -16.70 -1.56
C ALA A 66 -0.23 -15.85 -2.28
N GLY A 67 0.17 -14.79 -2.99
CA GLY A 67 -0.75 -13.89 -3.69
C GLY A 67 -0.11 -12.55 -4.07
N ILE A 68 -0.97 -11.57 -4.33
CA ILE A 68 -0.60 -10.19 -4.65
C ILE A 68 -0.80 -9.33 -3.40
N SER A 69 0.29 -8.72 -2.90
CA SER A 69 0.23 -7.78 -1.78
C SER A 69 -0.29 -6.43 -2.25
N VAL A 70 -1.30 -5.90 -1.56
CA VAL A 70 -1.89 -4.58 -1.81
C VAL A 70 -1.62 -3.64 -0.63
N HIS A 71 -1.66 -2.33 -0.86
CA HIS A 71 -1.38 -1.29 0.14
C HIS A 71 -0.02 -1.41 0.84
N ALA A 72 0.96 -2.02 0.17
CA ALA A 72 2.31 -2.05 0.70
C ALA A 72 2.95 -0.66 0.58
N PHE A 73 3.63 -0.21 1.63
CA PHE A 73 4.39 1.03 1.57
C PHE A 73 5.43 0.99 0.45
N ARG A 74 5.41 2.00 -0.41
CA ARG A 74 6.26 2.07 -1.60
C ARG A 74 7.75 1.93 -1.29
N TYR A 75 8.23 2.63 -0.26
CA TYR A 75 9.64 2.59 0.13
C TYR A 75 10.11 1.18 0.54
N ASP A 76 9.24 0.38 1.15
CA ASP A 76 9.54 -0.98 1.59
C ASP A 76 9.56 -2.00 0.45
N THR A 77 8.76 -1.76 -0.59
CA THR A 77 8.54 -2.72 -1.66
C THR A 77 9.40 -2.46 -2.89
N MET A 78 9.75 -1.20 -3.16
CA MET A 78 10.51 -0.85 -4.36
C MET A 78 11.89 -1.51 -4.41
N GLU A 79 12.56 -1.66 -3.27
CA GLU A 79 13.83 -2.40 -3.22
C GLU A 79 13.64 -3.89 -3.57
N LEU A 80 12.56 -4.50 -3.13
CA LEU A 80 12.24 -5.89 -3.48
C LEU A 80 11.90 -6.04 -4.97
N VAL A 81 11.26 -5.03 -5.55
CA VAL A 81 11.00 -4.98 -7.00
C VAL A 81 12.31 -4.80 -7.78
N ARG A 82 13.20 -3.89 -7.37
CA ARG A 82 14.54 -3.70 -7.99
C ARG A 82 15.35 -5.00 -7.95
N ARG A 83 15.26 -5.74 -6.86
CA ARG A 83 15.90 -7.06 -6.68
C ARG A 83 15.19 -8.20 -7.40
N LYS A 84 14.08 -7.93 -8.10
CA LYS A 84 13.25 -8.93 -8.79
C LYS A 84 12.67 -10.02 -7.88
N LEU A 85 12.57 -9.74 -6.58
CA LEU A 85 11.91 -10.61 -5.60
C LEU A 85 10.39 -10.42 -5.63
N LEU A 86 9.92 -9.22 -5.95
CA LEU A 86 8.53 -8.90 -6.23
C LEU A 86 8.39 -8.35 -7.65
N ILE A 87 7.19 -8.49 -8.20
CA ILE A 87 6.81 -7.93 -9.50
C ILE A 87 5.73 -6.87 -9.23
N HIS A 88 5.96 -5.65 -9.70
CA HIS A 88 4.95 -4.61 -9.66
C HIS A 88 3.92 -4.89 -10.76
N VAL A 89 2.70 -5.19 -10.37
CA VAL A 89 1.58 -5.41 -11.28
C VAL A 89 0.75 -4.13 -11.40
N LEU A 90 0.12 -3.91 -12.55
CA LEU A 90 -0.68 -2.72 -12.85
C LEU A 90 0.07 -1.40 -12.57
N PRO A 91 1.25 -1.17 -13.17
CA PRO A 91 2.13 -0.05 -12.81
C PRO A 91 1.52 1.34 -13.07
N ASP A 92 0.49 1.41 -13.92
CA ASP A 92 -0.23 2.66 -14.23
C ASP A 92 -1.38 2.96 -13.26
N TRP A 93 -1.65 2.04 -12.32
CA TRP A 93 -2.72 2.18 -11.35
C TRP A 93 -2.15 2.34 -9.95
N GLU A 94 -2.66 3.30 -9.21
CA GLU A 94 -2.24 3.55 -7.83
C GLU A 94 -3.41 3.32 -6.87
N PRO A 95 -3.16 2.76 -5.68
CA PRO A 95 -4.19 2.68 -4.66
C PRO A 95 -4.59 4.07 -4.18
N GLU A 96 -5.87 4.23 -3.79
CA GLU A 96 -6.33 5.49 -3.20
C GLU A 96 -5.44 5.89 -2.02
N PRO A 97 -4.94 7.13 -1.98
CA PRO A 97 -3.99 7.56 -0.96
C PRO A 97 -4.63 7.56 0.42
N SER A 98 -3.90 7.04 1.39
CA SER A 98 -4.29 7.07 2.79
C SER A 98 -3.51 8.16 3.54
N PRO A 99 -4.17 9.01 4.32
CA PRO A 99 -3.48 10.06 5.07
C PRO A 99 -2.63 9.44 6.18
N VAL A 100 -1.42 9.95 6.33
CA VAL A 100 -0.56 9.66 7.48
C VAL A 100 -0.69 10.81 8.47
N SER A 101 -1.02 10.51 9.72
CA SER A 101 -1.27 11.50 10.76
C SER A 101 -0.34 11.32 11.95
N LEU A 102 0.16 12.42 12.47
CA LEU A 102 0.83 12.46 13.77
C LEU A 102 -0.23 12.69 14.85
N LEU A 103 -0.35 11.74 15.79
CA LEU A 103 -1.31 11.84 16.88
C LEU A 103 -0.62 12.28 18.17
N LEU A 104 -1.15 13.31 18.81
CA LEU A 104 -0.69 13.81 20.09
C LEU A 104 -1.78 13.59 21.15
N PRO A 105 -1.43 13.33 22.43
CA PRO A 105 -2.39 13.19 23.51
C PRO A 105 -3.25 14.45 23.68
N ILE A 106 -4.55 14.27 23.86
CA ILE A 106 -5.49 15.37 24.13
C ILE A 106 -5.27 15.89 25.57
N GLY A 107 -5.37 17.22 25.75
CA GLY A 107 -5.37 17.85 27.07
C GLY A 107 -3.99 18.19 27.64
N ARG A 108 -2.92 17.95 26.92
CA ARG A 108 -1.57 18.34 27.32
C ARG A 108 -0.87 19.07 26.16
N LYS A 109 -0.46 20.31 26.41
CA LYS A 109 0.36 21.04 25.42
C LYS A 109 1.68 20.28 25.25
N PRO A 110 2.09 19.94 24.02
CA PRO A 110 3.37 19.29 23.78
C PRO A 110 4.51 20.22 24.21
N SER A 111 5.63 19.63 24.64
CA SER A 111 6.85 20.39 24.89
C SER A 111 7.43 20.90 23.57
N SER A 112 8.26 21.95 23.64
CA SER A 112 8.95 22.48 22.45
C SER A 112 9.78 21.43 21.71
N ALA A 113 10.34 20.46 22.44
CA ALA A 113 11.05 19.33 21.83
C ALA A 113 10.14 18.40 21.04
N VAL A 114 8.92 18.13 21.54
CA VAL A 114 7.93 17.32 20.83
C VAL A 114 7.40 18.07 19.61
N GLU A 115 7.13 19.38 19.73
CA GLU A 115 6.72 20.21 18.58
C GLU A 115 7.80 20.18 17.49
N ALA A 116 9.07 20.42 17.84
CA ALA A 116 10.19 20.39 16.90
C ALA A 116 10.34 19.00 16.22
N LEU A 117 10.13 17.92 16.97
CA LEU A 117 10.16 16.57 16.40
C LEU A 117 9.02 16.34 15.41
N CYS A 118 7.79 16.79 15.74
CA CYS A 118 6.65 16.69 14.82
C CYS A 118 6.90 17.47 13.53
N ASP A 119 7.42 18.69 13.64
CA ASP A 119 7.76 19.52 12.48
C ASP A 119 8.83 18.86 11.61
N PHE A 120 9.88 18.32 12.24
CA PHE A 120 10.94 17.60 11.54
C PHE A 120 10.40 16.37 10.80
N ILE A 121 9.57 15.55 11.45
CA ILE A 121 8.97 14.37 10.83
C ILE A 121 8.06 14.79 9.66
N ALA A 122 7.22 15.80 9.85
CA ALA A 122 6.32 16.29 8.82
C ALA A 122 7.07 16.86 7.61
N GLU A 123 8.16 17.60 7.84
CA GLU A 123 9.04 18.11 6.79
C GLU A 123 9.69 16.96 6.01
N LYS A 124 10.31 16.02 6.72
CA LYS A 124 10.97 14.85 6.09
C LYS A 124 9.99 13.99 5.30
N TRP A 125 8.76 13.83 5.81
CA TRP A 125 7.73 13.10 5.08
C TRP A 125 7.36 13.80 3.78
N ARG A 126 7.05 15.12 3.82
CA ARG A 126 6.67 15.90 2.63
C ARG A 126 7.79 16.04 1.60
N SER A 127 9.04 16.05 2.05
CA SER A 127 10.21 16.19 1.17
C SER A 127 10.67 14.88 0.53
N ASN A 128 10.09 13.74 0.92
CA ASN A 128 10.47 12.44 0.39
C ASN A 128 9.51 12.00 -0.72
N PRO A 129 9.94 12.01 -2.00
CA PRO A 129 9.07 11.64 -3.12
C PRO A 129 8.63 10.16 -3.10
N GLU A 130 9.30 9.31 -2.33
CA GLU A 130 8.90 7.91 -2.17
C GLU A 130 7.73 7.73 -1.17
N LEU A 131 7.46 8.75 -0.35
CA LEU A 131 6.41 8.74 0.68
C LEU A 131 5.19 9.57 0.29
N VAL A 132 5.36 10.53 -0.60
CA VAL A 132 4.29 11.42 -1.06
C VAL A 132 3.85 10.99 -2.45
N PHE A 133 2.57 10.66 -2.59
CA PHE A 133 1.93 10.54 -3.90
C PHE A 133 1.56 11.95 -4.36
N ASP A 134 2.30 12.47 -5.33
CA ASP A 134 1.95 13.75 -5.97
C ASP A 134 0.88 13.48 -7.02
N HIS A 135 -0.38 13.63 -6.63
CA HIS A 135 -1.51 13.54 -7.55
C HIS A 135 -1.80 14.88 -8.21
N GLY A 136 -0.79 15.72 -8.41
CA GLY A 136 -0.90 16.96 -9.21
C GLY A 136 -2.28 17.62 -9.13
N LEU A 137 -2.59 18.29 -7.99
CA LEU A 137 -3.74 19.17 -7.87
C LEU A 137 -3.47 20.47 -8.61
#